data_67c7ee09c4dd92cfd67865d999e4d1f9
#
_entry.id   67c7ee09c4dd92cfd67865d999e4d1f9
#
_cell.length_a   1.000
_cell.length_b   1.000
_cell.length_c   1.000
_cell.angle_alpha   90.00
_cell.angle_beta   90.00
_cell.angle_gamma   90.00
#
_symmetry.space_group_name_H-M   'P 1'
#
loop_
_entity.id
_entity.type
_entity.pdbx_description
1 polymer ?
#
loop_
_entity_poly.entity_id
_entity_poly.type
_entity_poly.pdbx_seq_one_letter_code
_entity_poly.pdbx_strand_id
1 'polypeptide(L)'
;MEWEFTVLNQIQQMRTDFLDKLMPCITFLGQWSILWIVIAILCLAFRQKRKLGISLAFNIVINLIVCNLIFKRIVQRLRPYILNESFHLIIPPERDFFSFPSGHSMFAFGAATIIFIYNKKVGIFVYLLAAMIAFSRLYLYMHFPTDVMIGSAMGILLAIFSYKIEKNLLVKPNIRKIKAAH
;
A
#
# COMPACT_ATOMS: atom_id res chain seq x y z
N MET A 1 11.49 -8.25 18.88
CA MET A 1 11.95 -6.91 18.47
C MET A 1 13.44 -6.84 18.15
N GLU A 2 14.32 -7.55 18.88
CA GLU A 2 15.78 -7.49 18.63
C GLU A 2 16.18 -7.85 17.19
N TRP A 3 15.66 -8.96 16.65
CA TRP A 3 15.96 -9.37 15.27
C TRP A 3 15.52 -8.33 14.22
N GLU A 4 14.45 -7.58 14.46
CA GLU A 4 13.97 -6.55 13.55
C GLU A 4 14.90 -5.34 13.52
N PHE A 5 15.43 -4.94 14.68
CA PHE A 5 16.48 -3.93 14.75
C PHE A 5 17.77 -4.42 14.07
N THR A 6 18.10 -5.71 14.23
CA THR A 6 19.26 -6.30 13.53
C THR A 6 19.11 -6.15 12.01
N VAL A 7 17.93 -6.51 11.47
CA VAL A 7 17.64 -6.34 10.03
C VAL A 7 17.70 -4.87 9.62
N LEU A 8 17.08 -3.97 10.38
CA LEU A 8 17.12 -2.54 10.08
C LEU A 8 18.58 -2.00 10.09
N ASN A 9 19.36 -2.37 11.07
CA ASN A 9 20.75 -1.94 11.19
C ASN A 9 21.62 -2.50 10.05
N GLN A 10 21.37 -3.74 9.60
CA GLN A 10 22.03 -4.28 8.40
C GLN A 10 21.67 -3.49 7.14
N ILE A 11 20.41 -3.08 6.99
CA ILE A 11 19.98 -2.22 5.88
C ILE A 11 20.69 -0.85 5.96
N GLN A 12 20.90 -0.30 7.16
CA GLN A 12 21.64 0.96 7.32
C GLN A 12 23.12 0.87 6.87
N GLN A 13 23.74 -0.30 6.94
CA GLN A 13 25.10 -0.50 6.42
C GLN A 13 25.19 -0.39 4.88
N MET A 14 24.04 -0.52 4.19
CA MET A 14 23.95 -0.35 2.73
C MET A 14 23.82 1.12 2.29
N ARG A 15 23.85 2.08 3.22
CA ARG A 15 23.65 3.50 2.91
C ARG A 15 24.77 4.04 2.02
N THR A 16 24.33 4.80 1.03
CA THR A 16 25.18 5.57 0.11
C THR A 16 24.49 6.88 -0.20
N ASP A 17 25.24 7.91 -0.59
CA ASP A 17 24.69 9.22 -0.98
C ASP A 17 23.63 9.11 -2.09
N PHE A 18 23.81 8.15 -2.99
CA PHE A 18 22.84 7.86 -4.06
C PHE A 18 21.52 7.30 -3.49
N LEU A 19 21.60 6.28 -2.62
CA LEU A 19 20.41 5.66 -2.02
C LEU A 19 19.70 6.63 -1.04
N ASP A 20 20.45 7.44 -0.32
CA ASP A 20 19.91 8.45 0.59
C ASP A 20 19.07 9.53 -0.14
N LYS A 21 19.37 9.79 -1.42
CA LYS A 21 18.57 10.65 -2.29
C LYS A 21 17.42 9.91 -2.98
N LEU A 22 17.65 8.65 -3.38
CA LEU A 22 16.69 7.85 -4.15
C LEU A 22 15.52 7.37 -3.28
N MET A 23 15.79 6.88 -2.06
CA MET A 23 14.76 6.27 -1.21
C MET A 23 13.66 7.27 -0.77
N PRO A 24 13.98 8.53 -0.45
CA PRO A 24 12.94 9.56 -0.26
C PRO A 24 12.06 9.78 -1.49
N CYS A 25 12.62 9.79 -2.70
CA CYS A 25 11.84 9.91 -3.94
C CYS A 25 10.89 8.72 -4.15
N ILE A 26 11.38 7.49 -3.89
CA ILE A 26 10.57 6.28 -4.01
C ILE A 26 9.44 6.26 -2.97
N THR A 27 9.73 6.58 -1.70
CA THR A 27 8.71 6.60 -0.66
C THR A 27 7.65 7.66 -0.92
N PHE A 28 8.03 8.79 -1.52
CA PHE A 28 7.08 9.86 -1.89
C PHE A 28 6.00 9.39 -2.85
N LEU A 29 6.31 8.45 -3.76
CA LEU A 29 5.30 7.85 -4.66
C LEU A 29 4.21 7.08 -3.89
N GLY A 30 4.54 6.56 -2.70
CA GLY A 30 3.57 5.90 -1.81
C GLY A 30 2.86 6.85 -0.84
N GLN A 31 3.29 8.12 -0.76
CA GLN A 31 2.80 9.07 0.25
C GLN A 31 1.33 9.40 0.03
N TRP A 32 0.55 9.34 1.10
CA TRP A 32 -0.89 9.63 1.11
C TRP A 32 -1.71 8.85 0.09
N SER A 33 -1.13 7.80 -0.50
CA SER A 33 -1.76 7.03 -1.58
C SER A 33 -2.11 7.86 -2.82
N ILE A 34 -1.53 9.07 -2.98
CA ILE A 34 -1.85 10.02 -4.05
C ILE A 34 -1.71 9.38 -5.42
N LEU A 35 -0.60 8.67 -5.66
CA LEU A 35 -0.37 7.96 -6.93
C LEU A 35 -1.54 7.02 -7.28
N TRP A 36 -1.98 6.22 -6.30
CA TRP A 36 -3.04 5.23 -6.50
C TRP A 36 -4.41 5.89 -6.68
N ILE A 37 -4.65 7.00 -5.99
CA ILE A 37 -5.88 7.81 -6.15
C ILE A 37 -5.93 8.41 -7.54
N VAL A 38 -4.82 9.01 -8.03
CA VAL A 38 -4.75 9.58 -9.40
C VAL A 38 -4.99 8.48 -10.44
N ILE A 39 -4.35 7.31 -10.30
CA ILE A 39 -4.56 6.19 -11.22
C ILE A 39 -6.04 5.74 -11.19
N ALA A 40 -6.65 5.64 -10.01
CA ALA A 40 -8.06 5.27 -9.88
C ALA A 40 -8.98 6.27 -10.59
N ILE A 41 -8.77 7.58 -10.37
CA ILE A 41 -9.55 8.66 -11.02
C ILE A 41 -9.41 8.59 -12.54
N LEU A 42 -8.18 8.48 -13.05
CA LEU A 42 -7.93 8.34 -14.49
C LEU A 42 -8.63 7.10 -15.06
N CYS A 43 -8.55 5.96 -14.38
CA CYS A 43 -9.25 4.76 -14.80
C CYS A 43 -10.79 4.91 -14.79
N LEU A 44 -11.35 5.66 -13.84
CA LEU A 44 -12.80 5.94 -13.78
C LEU A 44 -13.25 6.84 -14.93
N ALA A 45 -12.43 7.78 -15.39
CA ALA A 45 -12.73 8.67 -16.50
C ALA A 45 -12.87 7.93 -17.84
N PHE A 46 -12.12 6.85 -18.03
CA PHE A 46 -12.15 6.08 -19.29
C PHE A 46 -13.12 4.88 -19.17
N ARG A 47 -14.17 4.82 -20.02
CA ARG A 47 -15.19 3.75 -20.00
C ARG A 47 -14.60 2.35 -20.03
N GLN A 48 -13.53 2.14 -20.83
CA GLN A 48 -12.86 0.83 -20.98
C GLN A 48 -12.13 0.37 -19.72
N LYS A 49 -11.69 1.30 -18.86
CA LYS A 49 -10.91 1.04 -17.63
C LYS A 49 -11.72 1.26 -16.34
N ARG A 50 -13.01 1.61 -16.47
CA ARG A 50 -13.86 1.97 -15.32
C ARG A 50 -13.94 0.87 -14.26
N LYS A 51 -13.97 -0.40 -14.64
CA LYS A 51 -13.97 -1.53 -13.69
C LYS A 51 -12.70 -1.55 -12.85
N LEU A 52 -11.55 -1.39 -13.48
CA LEU A 52 -10.26 -1.26 -12.78
C LEU A 52 -10.29 -0.08 -11.79
N GLY A 53 -10.78 1.09 -12.23
CA GLY A 53 -10.90 2.27 -11.39
C GLY A 53 -11.81 2.05 -10.17
N ILE A 54 -12.94 1.37 -10.34
CA ILE A 54 -13.86 1.01 -9.24
C ILE A 54 -13.16 0.08 -8.25
N SER A 55 -12.49 -0.98 -8.71
CA SER A 55 -11.76 -1.90 -7.85
C SER A 55 -10.65 -1.20 -7.07
N LEU A 56 -9.90 -0.30 -7.71
CA LEU A 56 -8.87 0.51 -7.04
C LEU A 56 -9.48 1.43 -5.98
N ALA A 57 -10.58 2.12 -6.29
CA ALA A 57 -11.26 2.99 -5.34
C ALA A 57 -11.75 2.21 -4.10
N PHE A 58 -12.41 1.06 -4.29
CA PHE A 58 -12.80 0.19 -3.17
C PHE A 58 -11.59 -0.26 -2.36
N ASN A 59 -10.50 -0.67 -3.02
CA ASN A 59 -9.28 -1.10 -2.34
C ASN A 59 -8.69 0.04 -1.50
N ILE A 60 -8.61 1.26 -2.02
CA ILE A 60 -8.10 2.43 -1.30
C ILE A 60 -8.95 2.68 -0.05
N VAL A 61 -10.27 2.71 -0.18
CA VAL A 61 -11.17 2.97 0.95
C VAL A 61 -11.06 1.89 2.02
N ILE A 62 -11.07 0.62 1.63
CA ILE A 62 -10.95 -0.50 2.58
C ILE A 62 -9.58 -0.47 3.28
N ASN A 63 -8.49 -0.24 2.55
CA ASN A 63 -7.16 -0.13 3.13
C ASN A 63 -7.07 1.05 4.11
N LEU A 64 -7.68 2.19 3.78
CA LEU A 64 -7.72 3.36 4.68
C LEU A 64 -8.42 3.03 6.01
N ILE A 65 -9.58 2.37 5.94
CA ILE A 65 -10.35 1.96 7.12
C ILE A 65 -9.55 0.95 7.94
N VAL A 66 -9.10 -0.13 7.31
CA VAL A 66 -8.42 -1.23 7.99
C VAL A 66 -7.09 -0.78 8.59
N CYS A 67 -6.26 -0.06 7.83
CA CYS A 67 -4.96 0.41 8.31
C CYS A 67 -5.10 1.46 9.42
N ASN A 68 -5.79 2.58 9.12
CA ASN A 68 -5.72 3.76 9.98
C ASN A 68 -6.76 3.78 11.10
N LEU A 69 -7.99 3.26 10.83
CA LEU A 69 -9.06 3.31 11.83
C LEU A 69 -9.09 2.07 12.72
N ILE A 70 -8.57 0.92 12.24
CA ILE A 70 -8.62 -0.33 13.00
C ILE A 70 -7.22 -0.64 13.56
N PHE A 71 -6.29 -1.09 12.71
CA PHE A 71 -5.04 -1.68 13.19
C PHE A 71 -4.11 -0.70 13.90
N LYS A 72 -3.92 0.51 13.39
CA LYS A 72 -3.07 1.50 14.07
C LYS A 72 -3.59 1.88 15.44
N ARG A 73 -4.92 1.94 15.61
CA ARG A 73 -5.54 2.27 16.90
C ARG A 73 -5.53 1.12 17.90
N ILE A 74 -5.57 -0.13 17.42
CA ILE A 74 -5.57 -1.31 18.29
C ILE A 74 -4.14 -1.67 18.70
N VAL A 75 -3.21 -1.76 17.73
CA VAL A 75 -1.85 -2.27 17.98
C VAL A 75 -0.94 -1.23 18.61
N GLN A 76 -1.06 0.04 18.22
CA GLN A 76 -0.32 1.20 18.76
C GLN A 76 1.20 0.97 18.88
N ARG A 77 1.79 0.23 17.93
CA ARG A 77 3.21 -0.05 17.91
C ARG A 77 3.99 1.22 17.54
N LEU A 78 4.92 1.64 18.38
CA LEU A 78 5.79 2.78 18.11
C LEU A 78 6.74 2.48 16.95
N ARG A 79 7.16 3.52 16.24
CA ARG A 79 8.08 3.42 15.10
C ARG A 79 9.51 3.16 15.54
N PRO A 80 10.32 2.50 14.68
CA PRO A 80 11.73 2.19 15.00
C PRO A 80 12.53 3.43 15.42
N TYR A 81 12.37 4.56 14.73
CA TYR A 81 13.11 5.79 15.03
C TYR A 81 12.71 6.45 16.36
N ILE A 82 11.51 6.17 16.89
CA ILE A 82 11.10 6.64 18.21
C ILE A 82 11.77 5.82 19.32
N LEU A 83 11.96 4.52 19.06
CA LEU A 83 12.57 3.59 20.01
C LEU A 83 14.10 3.63 19.98
N ASN A 84 14.69 4.16 18.90
CA ASN A 84 16.13 4.35 18.75
C ASN A 84 16.42 5.84 18.50
N GLU A 85 16.49 6.62 19.58
CA GLU A 85 16.70 8.07 19.56
C GLU A 85 18.06 8.49 18.97
N SER A 86 19.02 7.58 18.93
CA SER A 86 20.35 7.85 18.33
C SER A 86 20.34 7.80 16.80
N PHE A 87 19.24 7.36 16.18
CA PHE A 87 19.14 7.27 14.73
C PHE A 87 18.81 8.61 14.08
N HIS A 88 19.67 9.06 13.16
CA HIS A 88 19.44 10.29 12.39
C HIS A 88 18.58 10.01 11.15
N LEU A 89 17.37 10.55 11.14
CA LEU A 89 16.43 10.42 10.03
C LEU A 89 16.89 11.18 8.77
N ILE A 90 16.71 10.56 7.61
CA ILE A 90 16.95 11.18 6.30
C ILE A 90 15.78 12.09 5.89
N ILE A 91 14.57 11.75 6.32
CA ILE A 91 13.33 12.50 6.03
C ILE A 91 12.66 12.90 7.34
N PRO A 92 11.81 13.93 7.34
CA PRO A 92 11.05 14.32 8.53
C PRO A 92 10.23 13.16 9.10
N PRO A 93 10.04 13.13 10.44
CA PRO A 93 9.22 12.10 11.09
C PRO A 93 7.78 12.17 10.57
N GLU A 94 7.12 11.02 10.55
CA GLU A 94 5.71 10.93 10.18
C GLU A 94 4.82 11.55 11.27
N ARG A 95 3.71 12.16 10.85
CA ARG A 95 2.72 12.74 11.81
C ARG A 95 2.09 11.69 12.73
N ASP A 96 2.02 10.44 12.27
CA ASP A 96 1.47 9.32 13.02
C ASP A 96 2.61 8.52 13.66
N PHE A 97 2.58 8.42 14.98
CA PHE A 97 3.58 7.69 15.78
C PHE A 97 3.52 6.18 15.61
N PHE A 98 2.41 5.63 15.13
CA PHE A 98 2.21 4.19 15.05
C PHE A 98 2.73 3.59 13.75
N SER A 99 3.49 2.50 13.90
CA SER A 99 4.16 1.83 12.77
C SER A 99 3.33 0.72 12.14
N PHE A 100 2.47 0.03 12.89
CA PHE A 100 1.80 -1.18 12.44
C PHE A 100 0.35 -0.94 11.99
N PRO A 101 -0.03 -1.51 10.84
CA PRO A 101 0.80 -2.02 9.75
C PRO A 101 1.35 -0.89 8.88
N SER A 102 2.31 -1.19 7.99
CA SER A 102 2.83 -0.21 7.03
C SER A 102 1.78 0.16 5.99
N GLY A 103 1.24 1.38 6.09
CA GLY A 103 0.27 1.90 5.14
C GLY A 103 0.81 1.98 3.71
N HIS A 104 2.04 2.49 3.52
CA HIS A 104 2.70 2.55 2.22
C HIS A 104 2.75 1.19 1.52
N SER A 105 3.16 0.14 2.26
CA SER A 105 3.20 -1.23 1.73
C SER A 105 1.81 -1.75 1.41
N MET A 106 0.85 -1.54 2.31
CA MET A 106 -0.52 -2.02 2.18
C MET A 106 -1.23 -1.44 0.94
N PHE A 107 -1.14 -0.13 0.75
CA PHE A 107 -1.73 0.53 -0.43
C PHE A 107 -1.01 0.15 -1.73
N ALA A 108 0.33 0.10 -1.72
CA ALA A 108 1.10 -0.21 -2.92
C ALA A 108 0.87 -1.65 -3.39
N PHE A 109 0.94 -2.65 -2.49
CA PHE A 109 0.66 -4.04 -2.85
C PHE A 109 -0.81 -4.28 -3.18
N GLY A 110 -1.73 -3.57 -2.53
CA GLY A 110 -3.14 -3.60 -2.88
C GLY A 110 -3.41 -3.12 -4.30
N ALA A 111 -2.88 -1.97 -4.67
CA ALA A 111 -3.01 -1.43 -6.03
C ALA A 111 -2.32 -2.33 -7.06
N ALA A 112 -1.11 -2.83 -6.75
CA ALA A 112 -0.40 -3.77 -7.62
C ALA A 112 -1.23 -5.03 -7.91
N THR A 113 -1.88 -5.59 -6.89
CA THR A 113 -2.74 -6.78 -7.02
C THR A 113 -3.94 -6.49 -7.91
N ILE A 114 -4.65 -5.38 -7.70
CA ILE A 114 -5.77 -5.00 -8.57
C ILE A 114 -5.30 -4.86 -10.01
N ILE A 115 -4.23 -4.10 -10.26
CA ILE A 115 -3.71 -3.89 -11.61
C ILE A 115 -3.28 -5.22 -12.24
N PHE A 116 -2.64 -6.11 -11.48
CA PHE A 116 -2.23 -7.44 -11.95
C PHE A 116 -3.42 -8.32 -12.37
N ILE A 117 -4.52 -8.28 -11.64
CA ILE A 117 -5.75 -9.03 -11.99
C ILE A 117 -6.27 -8.58 -13.35
N TYR A 118 -6.23 -7.28 -13.66
CA TYR A 118 -6.72 -6.75 -14.95
C TYR A 118 -5.69 -6.81 -16.08
N ASN A 119 -4.40 -6.67 -15.76
CA ASN A 119 -3.30 -6.74 -16.72
C ASN A 119 -2.02 -7.27 -16.05
N LYS A 120 -1.70 -8.54 -16.30
CA LYS A 120 -0.56 -9.21 -15.67
C LYS A 120 0.78 -8.52 -15.98
N LYS A 121 0.99 -8.07 -17.23
CA LYS A 121 2.26 -7.44 -17.64
C LYS A 121 2.49 -6.15 -16.86
N VAL A 122 1.51 -5.24 -16.88
CA VAL A 122 1.60 -3.97 -16.14
C VAL A 122 1.68 -4.24 -14.63
N GLY A 123 0.90 -5.20 -14.13
CA GLY A 123 0.88 -5.56 -12.72
C GLY A 123 2.24 -6.02 -12.17
N ILE A 124 3.05 -6.75 -12.97
CA ILE A 124 4.41 -7.13 -12.57
C ILE A 124 5.27 -5.88 -12.31
N PHE A 125 5.25 -4.90 -13.20
CA PHE A 125 6.01 -3.65 -13.00
C PHE A 125 5.51 -2.86 -11.78
N VAL A 126 4.19 -2.87 -11.53
CA VAL A 126 3.62 -2.21 -10.36
C VAL A 126 3.98 -2.97 -9.07
N TYR A 127 4.09 -4.30 -9.10
CA TYR A 127 4.60 -5.08 -7.95
C TYR A 127 6.07 -4.77 -7.65
N LEU A 128 6.91 -4.58 -8.68
CA LEU A 128 8.30 -4.13 -8.48
C LEU A 128 8.34 -2.75 -7.82
N LEU A 129 7.50 -1.82 -8.28
CA LEU A 129 7.38 -0.51 -7.65
C LEU A 129 6.88 -0.63 -6.19
N ALA A 130 5.89 -1.48 -5.94
CA ALA A 130 5.39 -1.72 -4.58
C ALA A 130 6.47 -2.29 -3.66
N ALA A 131 7.30 -3.21 -4.15
CA ALA A 131 8.43 -3.74 -3.41
C ALA A 131 9.50 -2.67 -3.12
N MET A 132 9.78 -1.79 -4.08
CA MET A 132 10.69 -0.65 -3.86
C MET A 132 10.13 0.33 -2.82
N ILE A 133 8.85 0.66 -2.88
CA ILE A 133 8.18 1.50 -1.87
C ILE A 133 8.26 0.83 -0.50
N ALA A 134 7.97 -0.46 -0.40
CA ALA A 134 8.03 -1.20 0.85
C ALA A 134 9.47 -1.24 1.43
N PHE A 135 10.46 -1.49 0.58
CA PHE A 135 11.87 -1.47 0.98
C PHE A 135 12.31 -0.08 1.45
N SER A 136 11.87 0.99 0.78
CA SER A 136 12.20 2.36 1.19
C SER A 136 11.74 2.65 2.63
N ARG A 137 10.68 2.00 3.12
CA ARG A 137 10.20 2.19 4.51
C ARG A 137 11.14 1.59 5.55
N LEU A 138 11.80 0.49 5.21
CA LEU A 138 12.83 -0.13 6.05
C LEU A 138 14.12 0.70 6.01
N TYR A 139 14.53 1.09 4.80
CA TYR A 139 15.72 1.89 4.57
C TYR A 139 15.67 3.24 5.32
N LEU A 140 14.51 3.89 5.31
CA LEU A 140 14.28 5.17 5.99
C LEU A 140 13.98 5.02 7.49
N TYR A 141 14.07 3.80 8.04
CA TYR A 141 13.84 3.50 9.46
C TYR A 141 12.44 3.86 9.97
N MET A 142 11.45 3.86 9.07
CA MET A 142 10.06 4.28 9.36
C MET A 142 9.18 3.14 9.87
N HIS A 143 9.50 1.90 9.50
CA HIS A 143 8.72 0.70 9.80
C HIS A 143 9.63 -0.49 10.12
N PHE A 144 9.14 -1.40 10.93
CA PHE A 144 9.78 -2.69 11.15
C PHE A 144 9.51 -3.66 10.00
N PRO A 145 10.36 -4.69 9.79
CA PRO A 145 10.12 -5.72 8.79
C PRO A 145 8.74 -6.36 8.86
N THR A 146 8.24 -6.69 10.06
CA THR A 146 6.89 -7.26 10.22
C THR A 146 5.79 -6.28 9.84
N ASP A 147 5.93 -4.97 10.08
CA ASP A 147 4.96 -3.96 9.66
C ASP A 147 4.78 -3.96 8.15
N VAL A 148 5.92 -4.07 7.44
CA VAL A 148 5.98 -4.09 5.97
C VAL A 148 5.42 -5.40 5.42
N MET A 149 5.83 -6.55 5.95
CA MET A 149 5.37 -7.87 5.50
C MET A 149 3.86 -8.03 5.70
N ILE A 150 3.35 -7.72 6.89
CA ILE A 150 1.93 -7.84 7.20
C ILE A 150 1.12 -6.80 6.41
N GLY A 151 1.60 -5.57 6.31
CA GLY A 151 0.96 -4.56 5.47
C GLY A 151 0.84 -5.00 4.01
N SER A 152 1.91 -5.57 3.44
CA SER A 152 1.90 -6.11 2.07
C SER A 152 0.89 -7.25 1.90
N ALA A 153 0.90 -8.22 2.81
CA ALA A 153 -0.02 -9.35 2.79
C ALA A 153 -1.49 -8.90 2.92
N MET A 154 -1.78 -7.97 3.85
CA MET A 154 -3.11 -7.40 4.02
C MET A 154 -3.55 -6.63 2.78
N GLY A 155 -2.67 -5.84 2.16
CA GLY A 155 -2.95 -5.13 0.92
C GLY A 155 -3.39 -6.07 -0.20
N ILE A 156 -2.68 -7.19 -0.38
CA ILE A 156 -3.01 -8.24 -1.36
C ILE A 156 -4.39 -8.85 -1.07
N LEU A 157 -4.64 -9.26 0.17
CA LEU A 157 -5.91 -9.90 0.56
C LEU A 157 -7.11 -8.95 0.38
N LEU A 158 -6.97 -7.70 0.81
CA LEU A 158 -8.02 -6.70 0.66
C LEU A 158 -8.25 -6.30 -0.80
N ALA A 159 -7.22 -6.36 -1.64
CA ALA A 159 -7.36 -6.16 -3.08
C ALA A 159 -8.20 -7.26 -3.74
N ILE A 160 -7.93 -8.52 -3.40
CA ILE A 160 -8.72 -9.66 -3.89
C ILE A 160 -10.19 -9.52 -3.45
N PHE A 161 -10.41 -9.09 -2.21
CA PHE A 161 -11.75 -8.85 -1.69
C PHE A 161 -12.46 -7.70 -2.43
N SER A 162 -11.75 -6.57 -2.64
CA SER A 162 -12.26 -5.41 -3.39
C SER A 162 -12.67 -5.76 -4.82
N TYR A 163 -11.87 -6.58 -5.50
CA TYR A 163 -12.19 -7.08 -6.84
C TYR A 163 -13.46 -7.96 -6.85
N LYS A 164 -13.62 -8.84 -5.84
CA LYS A 164 -14.83 -9.67 -5.71
C LYS A 164 -16.07 -8.82 -5.49
N ILE A 165 -16.00 -7.77 -4.67
CA ILE A 165 -17.09 -6.81 -4.46
C ILE A 165 -17.47 -6.15 -5.77
N GLU A 166 -16.51 -5.59 -6.50
CA GLU A 166 -16.74 -4.94 -7.79
C GLU A 166 -17.47 -5.87 -8.75
N LYS A 167 -16.96 -7.08 -8.91
CA LYS A 167 -17.55 -8.10 -9.79
C LYS A 167 -19.02 -8.40 -9.43
N ASN A 168 -19.33 -8.55 -8.15
CA ASN A 168 -20.66 -8.85 -7.68
C ASN A 168 -21.65 -7.68 -7.86
N LEU A 169 -21.17 -6.44 -7.67
CA LEU A 169 -21.98 -5.24 -7.86
C LEU A 169 -22.37 -5.03 -9.33
N LEU A 170 -21.45 -5.33 -10.26
CA LEU A 170 -21.69 -5.11 -11.69
C LEU A 170 -22.48 -6.25 -12.37
N VAL A 171 -22.51 -7.44 -11.77
CA VAL A 171 -23.29 -8.58 -12.29
C VAL A 171 -24.78 -8.50 -11.92
N LYS A 172 -25.14 -7.93 -10.76
CA LYS A 172 -26.54 -7.85 -10.28
C LYS A 172 -27.51 -7.02 -11.13
N PRO A 173 -27.14 -5.94 -11.84
CA PRO A 173 -28.11 -5.14 -12.60
C PRO A 173 -28.74 -5.85 -13.81
N ASN A 174 -28.05 -6.83 -14.42
CA ASN A 174 -28.57 -7.51 -15.61
C ASN A 174 -29.72 -8.51 -15.32
N ILE A 175 -29.75 -9.11 -14.13
CA ILE A 175 -30.80 -10.07 -13.78
C ILE A 175 -32.14 -9.36 -13.48
N ARG A 176 -32.11 -8.12 -12.97
CA ARG A 176 -33.31 -7.33 -12.73
C ARG A 176 -33.96 -6.81 -14.01
N LYS A 177 -33.18 -6.52 -15.05
CA LYS A 177 -33.73 -6.10 -16.37
C LYS A 177 -34.39 -7.25 -17.12
N ILE A 178 -33.92 -8.48 -16.96
CA ILE A 178 -34.47 -9.66 -17.60
C ILE A 178 -35.80 -10.06 -16.89
N LYS A 179 -35.93 -9.92 -15.57
CA LYS A 179 -37.16 -10.20 -14.82
C LYS A 179 -38.25 -9.14 -14.95
N ALA A 180 -37.91 -7.93 -15.41
CA ALA A 180 -38.91 -6.86 -15.65
C ALA A 180 -39.43 -6.85 -17.11
N ALA A 181 -38.92 -7.71 -17.99
CA ALA A 181 -39.33 -7.85 -19.40
C ALA A 181 -40.19 -9.12 -19.67
N HIS A 182 -40.51 -9.87 -18.63
CA HIS A 182 -41.48 -10.97 -18.57
C HIS A 182 -42.57 -10.67 -17.52
#